data_88b8942c74f25f38fb331319bd64ccd3
#
_entry.id   88b8942c74f25f38fb331319bd64ccd3
#
_cell.length_a   1.000
_cell.length_b   1.000
_cell.length_c   1.000
_cell.angle_alpha   90.00
_cell.angle_beta   90.00
_cell.angle_gamma   90.00
#
_symmetry.space_group_name_H-M   'P 1'
#
loop_
_entity.id
_entity.type
_entity.pdbx_description
1 polymer ?
#
loop_
_entity_poly.entity_id
_entity_poly.type
_entity_poly.pdbx_seq_one_letter_code
_entity_poly.pdbx_strand_id
1 'polypeptide(L)'
;MIVVMLSTVLIPFMNCDPTDNDQAEAFIKWASENAVSIKMVEPGAPFDDLRPLTKIIGDARVVCLGESRHDAHEHFRFKHRLIEFLVEEMGFTLFAMEESMPCAATINEYVLHGKGDPEALLDGMGAWFIWDTEEVLGLVKW
;
A
#
# COMPACT_ATOMS: atom_id res chain seq x y z
N MET A 1 -7.75 -5.76 12.19
CA MET A 1 -6.40 -6.34 12.14
C MET A 1 -6.04 -6.61 10.68
N ILE A 2 -5.22 -5.76 10.07
CA ILE A 2 -4.81 -5.89 8.66
C ILE A 2 -3.47 -6.61 8.62
N VAL A 3 -3.35 -7.79 7.97
CA VAL A 3 -2.07 -8.43 7.67
C VAL A 3 -1.71 -8.11 6.23
N VAL A 4 -0.72 -7.25 6.02
CA VAL A 4 -0.06 -7.11 4.72
C VAL A 4 1.11 -8.08 4.73
N MET A 5 0.95 -9.24 4.14
CA MET A 5 2.08 -10.14 3.87
C MET A 5 2.70 -9.73 2.53
N LEU A 6 4.02 -9.53 2.52
CA LEU A 6 4.79 -9.49 1.30
C LEU A 6 4.70 -10.90 0.66
N SER A 7 3.70 -11.15 -0.18
CA SER A 7 3.80 -12.25 -1.10
C SER A 7 4.63 -11.77 -2.29
N THR A 8 5.85 -12.25 -2.39
CA THR A 8 6.53 -12.33 -3.66
C THR A 8 5.60 -13.12 -4.58
N VAL A 9 4.83 -12.44 -5.40
CA VAL A 9 4.31 -13.05 -6.60
C VAL A 9 5.55 -13.45 -7.37
N LEU A 10 5.90 -14.73 -7.30
CA LEU A 10 6.78 -15.33 -8.28
C LEU A 10 6.04 -15.22 -9.62
N ILE A 11 6.14 -14.05 -10.24
CA ILE A 11 6.00 -13.98 -11.68
C ILE A 11 7.10 -14.89 -12.17
N PRO A 12 6.78 -16.02 -12.84
CA PRO A 12 7.84 -16.78 -13.46
C PRO A 12 8.64 -15.77 -14.25
N PHE A 13 9.93 -15.66 -13.98
CA PHE A 13 10.84 -14.90 -14.82
C PHE A 13 10.73 -15.55 -16.20
N MET A 14 9.77 -15.09 -16.98
CA MET A 14 9.84 -15.23 -18.41
C MET A 14 11.15 -14.54 -18.74
N ASN A 15 12.08 -15.25 -19.36
CA ASN A 15 13.28 -14.68 -19.92
C ASN A 15 12.82 -13.52 -20.78
N CYS A 16 12.80 -12.32 -20.22
CA CYS A 16 12.59 -11.10 -20.98
C CYS A 16 13.88 -10.88 -21.74
N ASP A 17 13.95 -11.45 -22.92
CA ASP A 17 14.94 -11.04 -23.90
C ASP A 17 14.58 -9.59 -24.25
N PRO A 18 15.41 -8.59 -23.92
CA PRO A 18 15.11 -7.20 -24.21
C PRO A 18 15.04 -6.91 -25.73
N THR A 19 15.28 -7.90 -26.58
CA THR A 19 15.17 -7.83 -28.03
C THR A 19 13.84 -8.38 -28.58
N ASP A 20 12.95 -8.93 -27.73
CA ASP A 20 11.65 -9.46 -28.17
C ASP A 20 10.60 -8.32 -28.24
N ASN A 21 10.67 -7.55 -29.34
CA ASN A 21 9.72 -6.49 -29.64
C ASN A 21 8.28 -6.99 -29.71
N ASP A 22 8.04 -8.23 -30.15
CA ASP A 22 6.70 -8.78 -30.33
C ASP A 22 5.99 -8.97 -28.98
N GLN A 23 6.72 -9.39 -27.95
CA GLN A 23 6.17 -9.51 -26.58
C GLN A 23 5.89 -8.13 -25.97
N ALA A 24 6.78 -7.15 -26.20
CA ALA A 24 6.58 -5.79 -25.71
C ALA A 24 5.35 -5.15 -26.37
N GLU A 25 5.17 -5.30 -27.69
CA GLU A 25 4.02 -4.79 -28.42
C GLU A 25 2.72 -5.47 -27.96
N ALA A 26 2.72 -6.78 -27.77
CA ALA A 26 1.57 -7.51 -27.26
C ALA A 26 1.17 -7.03 -25.85
N PHE A 27 2.16 -6.80 -24.96
CA PHE A 27 1.91 -6.25 -23.63
C PHE A 27 1.37 -4.82 -23.68
N ILE A 28 1.95 -3.94 -24.50
CA ILE A 28 1.50 -2.56 -24.66
C ILE A 28 0.06 -2.54 -25.17
N LYS A 29 -0.27 -3.36 -26.16
CA LYS A 29 -1.62 -3.49 -26.67
C LYS A 29 -2.59 -3.95 -25.57
N TRP A 30 -2.26 -5.03 -24.88
CA TRP A 30 -3.08 -5.54 -23.79
C TRP A 30 -3.27 -4.48 -22.69
N ALA A 31 -2.20 -3.79 -22.28
CA ALA A 31 -2.26 -2.77 -21.25
C ALA A 31 -3.15 -1.58 -21.70
N SER A 32 -3.05 -1.14 -22.95
CA SER A 32 -3.88 -0.05 -23.48
C SER A 32 -5.37 -0.39 -23.48
N GLU A 33 -5.72 -1.67 -23.65
CA GLU A 33 -7.11 -2.15 -23.69
C GLU A 33 -7.66 -2.47 -22.27
N ASN A 34 -6.80 -2.76 -21.28
CA ASN A 34 -7.21 -3.28 -19.98
C ASN A 34 -6.81 -2.41 -18.79
N ALA A 35 -5.91 -1.44 -18.98
CA ALA A 35 -5.50 -0.56 -17.88
C ALA A 35 -6.64 0.37 -17.45
N VAL A 36 -6.83 0.47 -16.14
CA VAL A 36 -7.75 1.43 -15.53
C VAL A 36 -6.93 2.58 -14.95
N SER A 37 -7.29 3.80 -15.32
CA SER A 37 -6.58 4.99 -14.85
C SER A 37 -6.93 5.29 -13.40
N ILE A 38 -5.91 5.36 -12.55
CA ILE A 38 -6.01 5.95 -11.22
C ILE A 38 -5.81 7.47 -11.38
N LYS A 39 -6.76 8.24 -10.89
CA LYS A 39 -6.82 9.68 -11.12
C LYS A 39 -6.20 10.49 -9.98
N MET A 40 -6.21 9.94 -8.78
CA MET A 40 -5.78 10.62 -7.56
C MET A 40 -4.99 9.68 -6.67
N VAL A 41 -3.99 10.24 -5.99
CA VAL A 41 -3.18 9.51 -4.99
C VAL A 41 -3.46 10.01 -3.57
N GLU A 42 -4.23 11.09 -3.44
CA GLU A 42 -4.45 11.80 -2.20
C GLU A 42 -5.34 11.00 -1.23
N PRO A 43 -4.93 10.83 0.04
CA PRO A 43 -5.81 10.32 1.09
C PRO A 43 -7.10 11.16 1.21
N GLY A 44 -8.21 10.52 1.57
CA GLY A 44 -9.52 11.16 1.66
C GLY A 44 -10.18 11.48 0.32
N ALA A 45 -9.53 11.21 -0.82
CA ALA A 45 -10.16 11.39 -2.13
C ALA A 45 -11.20 10.30 -2.41
N PRO A 46 -12.25 10.60 -3.21
CA PRO A 46 -13.26 9.61 -3.58
C PRO A 46 -12.66 8.34 -4.19
N PHE A 47 -13.31 7.19 -4.00
CA PHE A 47 -12.79 5.87 -4.41
C PHE A 47 -13.26 5.41 -5.79
N ASP A 48 -13.89 6.27 -6.60
CA ASP A 48 -14.50 5.86 -7.87
C ASP A 48 -13.51 5.21 -8.84
N ASP A 49 -12.27 5.69 -8.89
CA ASP A 49 -11.19 5.14 -9.71
C ASP A 49 -10.51 3.91 -9.09
N LEU A 50 -10.74 3.64 -7.81
CA LEU A 50 -10.28 2.43 -7.11
C LEU A 50 -11.31 1.30 -7.14
N ARG A 51 -12.60 1.58 -7.40
CA ARG A 51 -13.66 0.55 -7.42
C ARG A 51 -13.38 -0.65 -8.33
N PRO A 52 -12.70 -0.52 -9.49
CA PRO A 52 -12.32 -1.68 -10.29
C PRO A 52 -11.42 -2.69 -9.55
N LEU A 53 -10.67 -2.24 -8.53
CA LEU A 53 -9.87 -3.12 -7.68
C LEU A 53 -10.72 -4.13 -6.90
N THR A 54 -11.98 -3.81 -6.60
CA THR A 54 -12.90 -4.75 -5.93
C THR A 54 -13.00 -6.07 -6.69
N LYS A 55 -13.03 -6.01 -8.02
CA LYS A 55 -13.05 -7.21 -8.86
C LYS A 55 -11.72 -7.99 -8.84
N ILE A 56 -10.60 -7.26 -8.80
CA ILE A 56 -9.26 -7.84 -8.83
C ILE A 56 -8.96 -8.51 -7.49
N ILE A 57 -9.32 -7.84 -6.39
CA ILE A 57 -9.11 -8.31 -5.03
C ILE A 57 -10.10 -9.45 -4.71
N GLY A 58 -11.35 -9.32 -5.14
CA GLY A 58 -12.38 -10.33 -4.91
C GLY A 58 -12.56 -10.64 -3.42
N ASP A 59 -12.47 -11.92 -3.09
CA ASP A 59 -12.54 -12.46 -1.73
C ASP A 59 -11.17 -12.71 -1.08
N ALA A 60 -10.11 -12.08 -1.60
CA ALA A 60 -8.79 -12.19 -1.03
C ALA A 60 -8.75 -11.68 0.41
N ARG A 61 -8.15 -12.47 1.30
CA ARG A 61 -8.01 -12.14 2.72
C ARG A 61 -6.74 -11.34 3.04
N VAL A 62 -5.85 -11.24 2.09
CA VAL A 62 -4.56 -10.54 2.21
C VAL A 62 -4.32 -9.76 0.94
N VAL A 63 -4.01 -8.48 1.08
CA VAL A 63 -3.60 -7.59 0.00
C VAL A 63 -2.21 -7.04 0.33
N CYS A 64 -1.26 -7.18 -0.60
CA CYS A 64 0.10 -6.70 -0.42
C CYS A 64 0.27 -5.38 -1.19
N LEU A 65 0.69 -4.34 -0.47
CA LEU A 65 0.98 -3.03 -1.03
C LEU A 65 2.49 -2.85 -1.14
N GLY A 66 3.04 -3.21 -2.30
CA GLY A 66 4.46 -3.04 -2.58
C GLY A 66 4.82 -1.61 -2.96
N GLU A 67 6.11 -1.34 -3.02
CA GLU A 67 6.67 -0.10 -3.55
C GLU A 67 8.01 -0.36 -4.24
N SER A 68 8.38 0.49 -5.17
CA SER A 68 9.66 0.40 -5.88
C SER A 68 10.77 1.20 -5.19
N ARG A 69 10.40 2.15 -4.33
CA ARG A 69 11.30 3.08 -3.62
C ARG A 69 10.67 3.50 -2.29
N HIS A 70 11.51 3.61 -1.26
CA HIS A 70 11.08 4.09 0.08
C HIS A 70 11.04 5.62 0.21
N ASP A 71 11.60 6.35 -0.75
CA ASP A 71 11.72 7.81 -0.73
C ASP A 71 10.72 8.51 -1.67
N ALA A 72 9.71 7.82 -2.13
CA ALA A 72 8.68 8.38 -3.01
C ALA A 72 7.42 8.74 -2.22
N HIS A 73 7.24 10.02 -1.97
CA HIS A 73 6.08 10.64 -1.34
C HIS A 73 4.73 10.12 -1.89
N GLU A 74 4.59 10.07 -3.21
CA GLU A 74 3.36 9.64 -3.87
C GLU A 74 3.03 8.17 -3.59
N HIS A 75 4.04 7.31 -3.38
CA HIS A 75 3.81 5.92 -3.01
C HIS A 75 3.15 5.80 -1.63
N PHE A 76 3.61 6.57 -0.64
CA PHE A 76 3.03 6.56 0.69
C PHE A 76 1.62 7.14 0.72
N ARG A 77 1.40 8.24 0.01
CA ARG A 77 0.06 8.84 -0.13
C ARG A 77 -0.92 7.89 -0.80
N PHE A 78 -0.50 7.25 -1.88
CA PHE A 78 -1.33 6.28 -2.58
C PHE A 78 -1.60 5.03 -1.73
N LYS A 79 -0.61 4.53 -0.99
CA LYS A 79 -0.81 3.44 -0.04
C LYS A 79 -1.82 3.82 1.05
N HIS A 80 -1.73 5.02 1.61
CA HIS A 80 -2.70 5.51 2.58
C HIS A 80 -4.11 5.46 1.98
N ARG A 81 -4.32 6.05 0.81
CA ARG A 81 -5.62 6.01 0.11
C ARG A 81 -6.09 4.60 -0.21
N LEU A 82 -5.19 3.68 -0.58
CA LEU A 82 -5.54 2.27 -0.77
C LEU A 82 -5.97 1.59 0.53
N ILE A 83 -5.33 1.92 1.65
CA ILE A 83 -5.70 1.40 2.97
C ILE A 83 -7.09 1.92 3.36
N GLU A 84 -7.39 3.21 3.15
CA GLU A 84 -8.73 3.76 3.35
C GLU A 84 -9.78 2.96 2.55
N PHE A 85 -9.53 2.76 1.26
CA PHE A 85 -10.42 1.97 0.39
C PHE A 85 -10.61 0.53 0.88
N LEU A 86 -9.52 -0.15 1.26
CA LEU A 86 -9.55 -1.52 1.75
C LEU A 86 -10.34 -1.64 3.07
N VAL A 87 -10.20 -0.66 3.95
CA VAL A 87 -10.92 -0.63 5.22
C VAL A 87 -12.40 -0.29 5.02
N GLU A 88 -12.69 0.82 4.34
CA GLU A 88 -14.04 1.37 4.24
C GLU A 88 -14.93 0.62 3.27
N GLU A 89 -14.42 0.20 2.11
CA GLU A 89 -15.21 -0.43 1.04
C GLU A 89 -15.10 -1.97 1.04
N MET A 90 -14.00 -2.53 1.54
CA MET A 90 -13.75 -3.96 1.48
C MET A 90 -13.68 -4.66 2.85
N GLY A 91 -13.76 -3.92 3.95
CA GLY A 91 -13.87 -4.44 5.31
C GLY A 91 -12.58 -5.07 5.86
N PHE A 92 -11.42 -4.70 5.35
CA PHE A 92 -10.15 -5.10 5.96
C PHE A 92 -10.01 -4.44 7.34
N THR A 93 -9.45 -5.16 8.28
CA THR A 93 -9.38 -4.74 9.70
C THR A 93 -8.00 -4.82 10.32
N LEU A 94 -6.98 -5.24 9.56
CA LEU A 94 -5.62 -5.33 10.04
C LEU A 94 -4.65 -4.76 9.03
N PHE A 95 -3.80 -3.83 9.46
CA PHE A 95 -2.66 -3.33 8.72
C PHE A 95 -1.36 -3.87 9.36
N ALA A 96 -0.47 -4.42 8.54
CA ALA A 96 0.86 -4.83 8.96
C ALA A 96 1.91 -4.04 8.19
N MET A 97 2.83 -3.41 8.90
CA MET A 97 3.97 -2.70 8.33
C MET A 97 5.27 -3.48 8.58
N GLU A 98 6.27 -3.20 7.78
CA GLU A 98 7.62 -3.75 7.93
C GLU A 98 8.33 -3.04 9.07
N GLU A 99 7.97 -3.41 10.32
CA GLU A 99 8.50 -2.78 11.52
C GLU A 99 8.66 -3.81 12.64
N SER A 100 9.50 -3.46 13.64
CA SER A 100 9.66 -4.30 14.84
C SER A 100 8.34 -4.42 15.60
N MET A 101 8.07 -5.60 16.14
CA MET A 101 6.85 -5.85 16.93
C MET A 101 6.67 -4.89 18.11
N PRO A 102 7.72 -4.53 18.88
CA PRO A 102 7.57 -3.57 19.97
C PRO A 102 7.14 -2.17 19.48
N CYS A 103 7.75 -1.67 18.41
CA CYS A 103 7.37 -0.36 17.84
C CYS A 103 5.95 -0.37 17.27
N ALA A 104 5.62 -1.39 16.49
CA ALA A 104 4.26 -1.55 15.96
C ALA A 104 3.21 -1.66 17.08
N ALA A 105 3.53 -2.29 18.21
CA ALA A 105 2.62 -2.39 19.34
C ALA A 105 2.33 -1.03 19.98
N THR A 106 3.31 -0.12 20.05
CA THR A 106 3.07 1.24 20.60
C THR A 106 2.18 2.06 19.68
N ILE A 107 2.37 1.97 18.35
CA ILE A 107 1.49 2.60 17.37
C ILE A 107 0.07 2.02 17.48
N ASN A 108 -0.06 0.71 17.64
CA ASN A 108 -1.35 0.05 17.80
C ASN A 108 -2.11 0.53 19.05
N GLU A 109 -1.42 0.81 20.17
CA GLU A 109 -2.04 1.43 21.36
C GLU A 109 -2.58 2.84 21.07
N TYR A 110 -1.88 3.61 20.23
CA TYR A 110 -2.40 4.91 19.78
C TYR A 110 -3.64 4.74 18.88
N VAL A 111 -3.55 3.91 17.85
CA VAL A 111 -4.65 3.70 16.88
C VAL A 111 -5.92 3.15 17.57
N LEU A 112 -5.78 2.23 18.52
CA LEU A 112 -6.93 1.62 19.20
C LEU A 112 -7.47 2.44 20.37
N HIS A 113 -6.62 3.20 21.06
CA HIS A 113 -6.94 3.77 22.37
C HIS A 113 -6.56 5.24 22.53
N GLY A 114 -5.96 5.86 21.51
CA GLY A 114 -5.50 7.26 21.56
C GLY A 114 -4.34 7.48 22.56
N LYS A 115 -3.58 6.43 22.88
CA LYS A 115 -2.50 6.52 23.86
C LYS A 115 -1.18 6.94 23.22
N GLY A 116 -0.59 7.99 23.72
CA GLY A 116 0.71 8.49 23.25
C GLY A 116 0.58 9.65 22.29
N ASP A 117 1.71 10.16 21.84
CA ASP A 117 1.83 11.17 20.81
C ASP A 117 2.30 10.50 19.53
N PRO A 118 1.53 10.50 18.44
CA PRO A 118 1.88 9.78 17.22
C PRO A 118 3.17 10.27 16.56
N GLU A 119 3.52 11.57 16.67
CA GLU A 119 4.79 12.10 16.18
C GLU A 119 5.96 11.49 16.96
N ALA A 120 5.92 11.56 18.30
CA ALA A 120 6.96 11.00 19.12
C ALA A 120 7.07 9.46 19.01
N LEU A 121 5.97 8.77 18.70
CA LEU A 121 5.98 7.33 18.45
C LEU A 121 6.71 6.97 17.15
N LEU A 122 6.52 7.74 16.08
CA LEU A 122 7.21 7.54 14.81
C LEU A 122 8.69 7.92 14.91
N ASP A 123 9.04 9.07 15.51
CA ASP A 123 10.42 9.46 15.84
C ASP A 123 11.16 8.36 16.60
N GLY A 124 10.47 7.67 17.49
CA GLY A 124 11.01 6.58 18.32
C GLY A 124 11.27 5.26 17.58
N MET A 125 10.84 5.13 16.34
CA MET A 125 11.02 3.92 15.52
C MET A 125 12.46 3.68 15.07
N GLY A 126 13.36 4.53 15.39
CA GLY A 126 14.83 4.49 15.48
C GLY A 126 15.67 3.74 14.44
N ALA A 127 15.19 2.64 13.90
CA ALA A 127 15.90 1.83 12.90
C ALA A 127 15.33 2.01 11.49
N TRP A 128 14.09 2.48 11.38
CA TRP A 128 13.38 2.55 10.09
C TRP A 128 12.90 3.98 9.81
N PHE A 129 13.85 4.86 9.48
CA PHE A 129 13.62 6.24 9.07
C PHE A 129 12.59 6.38 7.92
N ILE A 130 12.27 5.29 7.23
CA ILE A 130 11.28 5.27 6.14
C ILE A 130 9.85 5.49 6.63
N TRP A 131 9.56 5.23 7.91
CA TRP A 131 8.24 5.41 8.51
C TRP A 131 8.07 6.75 9.23
N ASP A 132 9.16 7.45 9.50
CA ASP A 132 9.15 8.79 10.10
C ASP A 132 8.93 9.84 9.01
N THR A 133 7.70 9.88 8.49
CA THR A 133 7.28 10.79 7.44
C THR A 133 5.89 11.37 7.73
N GLU A 134 5.60 12.53 7.14
CA GLU A 134 4.28 13.18 7.26
C GLU A 134 3.17 12.27 6.71
N GLU A 135 3.45 11.50 5.67
CA GLU A 135 2.49 10.59 5.04
C GLU A 135 2.12 9.43 5.99
N VAL A 136 3.11 8.84 6.64
CA VAL A 136 2.87 7.76 7.61
C VAL A 136 2.19 8.31 8.86
N LEU A 137 2.59 9.50 9.30
CA LEU A 137 1.89 10.19 10.40
C LEU A 137 0.42 10.46 10.05
N GLY A 138 0.14 10.87 8.81
CA GLY A 138 -1.22 11.04 8.31
C GLY A 138 -2.02 9.74 8.37
N LEU A 139 -1.43 8.61 7.96
CA LEU A 139 -2.06 7.29 8.05
C LEU A 139 -2.34 6.86 9.49
N VAL A 140 -1.39 7.09 10.40
CA VAL A 140 -1.54 6.72 11.82
C VAL A 140 -2.60 7.56 12.52
N LYS A 141 -2.76 8.82 12.11
CA LYS A 141 -3.77 9.74 12.66
C LYS A 141 -5.18 9.53 12.09
N TRP A 142 -5.30 8.93 10.91
CA TRP A 142 -6.58 8.60 10.27
C TRP A 142 -7.26 7.45 10.99
#